data_3eec8a7e70efb318a1ab865bb25a3ab9
#
_entry.id   3eec8a7e70efb318a1ab865bb25a3ab9
#
_cell.length_a   1.000
_cell.length_b   1.000
_cell.length_c   1.000
_cell.angle_alpha   90.00
_cell.angle_beta   90.00
_cell.angle_gamma   90.00
#
_symmetry.space_group_name_H-M   'P 1'
#
loop_
_entity.id
_entity.type
_entity.pdbx_description
1 polymer ?
#
loop_
_entity_poly.entity_id
_entity_poly.type
_entity_poly.pdbx_seq_one_letter_code
_entity_poly.pdbx_strand_id
1 'polypeptide(L)'
;SYLVQNDITARSVEQGFRNYLASLNEVANLDVCGIHRESYDDGKLKYLHVFARTQHAPYKYFYRRWNEFRKWSAWERVPVDIRSVEATGDAPADNSGVQLVPVVWKRRLFLFWAEFAPGEIKPSTDGSKTVRESAENRMSSFEPQKYNDLRLGWSEYVDRKWTPKQISKEYLRLWLYGANPTHE
;
A
#
# COMPACT_ATOMS: atom_id res chain seq x y z
N SER A 1 22.72 -12.73 38.73
CA SER A 1 23.13 -12.73 37.33
C SER A 1 22.79 -14.08 36.71
N TYR A 2 21.57 -14.24 36.17
CA TYR A 2 21.17 -15.47 35.43
C TYR A 2 21.34 -15.16 33.96
N LEU A 3 22.46 -15.62 33.40
CA LEU A 3 22.62 -15.80 31.97
C LEU A 3 21.70 -16.97 31.57
N VAL A 4 20.57 -16.65 30.92
CA VAL A 4 19.78 -17.65 30.21
C VAL A 4 20.64 -18.09 29.03
N GLN A 5 21.34 -19.20 29.20
CA GLN A 5 22.03 -19.90 28.15
C GLN A 5 20.94 -20.57 27.33
N ASN A 6 20.51 -19.92 26.27
CA ASN A 6 19.67 -20.56 25.27
C ASN A 6 20.50 -21.70 24.66
N ASP A 7 20.15 -22.93 24.98
CA ASP A 7 20.73 -24.08 24.36
C ASP A 7 20.54 -23.97 22.85
N ILE A 8 21.64 -23.74 22.13
CA ILE A 8 21.66 -23.73 20.67
C ILE A 8 21.49 -25.20 20.26
N THR A 9 20.25 -25.61 20.10
CA THR A 9 19.93 -26.94 19.61
C THR A 9 20.08 -26.98 18.10
N ALA A 10 20.40 -28.16 17.54
CA ALA A 10 20.46 -28.37 16.10
C ALA A 10 19.17 -27.90 15.40
N ARG A 11 18.02 -28.02 16.06
CA ARG A 11 16.72 -27.58 15.58
C ARG A 11 16.62 -26.05 15.52
N SER A 12 17.15 -25.32 16.51
CA SER A 12 17.13 -23.85 16.51
C SER A 12 18.06 -23.27 15.43
N VAL A 13 19.19 -23.94 15.17
CA VAL A 13 20.11 -23.58 14.08
C VAL A 13 19.46 -23.82 12.72
N GLU A 14 18.83 -24.97 12.52
CA GLU A 14 18.11 -25.29 11.29
C GLU A 14 16.98 -24.29 11.03
N GLN A 15 16.20 -23.97 12.04
CA GLN A 15 15.13 -22.96 11.91
C GLN A 15 15.68 -21.58 11.59
N GLY A 16 16.78 -21.16 12.22
CA GLY A 16 17.47 -19.89 11.92
C GLY A 16 17.96 -19.85 10.48
N PHE A 17 18.54 -20.94 9.97
CA PHE A 17 19.00 -21.04 8.60
C PHE A 17 17.85 -21.01 7.58
N ARG A 18 16.76 -21.72 7.85
CA ARG A 18 15.54 -21.69 7.02
C ARG A 18 14.95 -20.27 6.95
N ASN A 19 14.86 -19.57 8.09
CA ASN A 19 14.39 -18.19 8.14
C ASN A 19 15.31 -17.23 7.36
N TYR A 20 16.63 -17.44 7.44
CA TYR A 20 17.60 -16.68 6.67
C TYR A 20 17.44 -16.90 5.16
N LEU A 21 17.32 -18.16 4.71
CA LEU A 21 17.08 -18.49 3.30
C LEU A 21 15.74 -17.91 2.80
N ALA A 22 14.69 -17.99 3.61
CA ALA A 22 13.40 -17.39 3.26
C ALA A 22 13.49 -15.87 3.09
N SER A 23 14.21 -15.17 3.99
CA SER A 23 14.41 -13.72 3.88
C SER A 23 15.27 -13.33 2.68
N LEU A 24 16.27 -14.12 2.31
CA LEU A 24 17.05 -13.91 1.09
C LEU A 24 16.18 -14.09 -0.16
N ASN A 25 15.32 -15.09 -0.18
CA ASN A 25 14.41 -15.34 -1.30
C ASN A 25 13.39 -14.22 -1.45
N GLU A 26 12.89 -13.64 -0.36
CA GLU A 26 11.98 -12.50 -0.39
C GLU A 26 12.56 -11.28 -1.11
N VAL A 27 13.89 -11.03 -0.98
CA VAL A 27 14.56 -9.89 -1.60
C VAL A 27 15.24 -10.21 -2.94
N ALA A 28 15.22 -11.47 -3.37
CA ALA A 28 15.85 -11.89 -4.62
C ALA A 28 15.09 -11.41 -5.86
N ASN A 29 13.76 -11.31 -5.78
CA ASN A 29 12.87 -10.97 -6.88
C ASN A 29 11.90 -9.85 -6.46
N LEU A 30 12.42 -8.63 -6.34
CA LEU A 30 11.63 -7.46 -5.99
C LEU A 30 11.34 -6.61 -7.23
N ASP A 31 10.11 -6.13 -7.34
CA ASP A 31 9.70 -5.12 -8.32
C ASP A 31 9.88 -3.72 -7.73
N VAL A 32 10.57 -2.85 -8.45
CA VAL A 32 10.73 -1.46 -8.04
C VAL A 32 9.40 -0.74 -8.19
N CYS A 33 8.93 -0.12 -7.10
CA CYS A 33 7.64 0.57 -7.04
C CYS A 33 7.73 2.03 -6.57
N GLY A 34 8.94 2.55 -6.31
CA GLY A 34 9.15 3.96 -5.98
C GLY A 34 10.63 4.32 -5.98
N ILE A 35 10.97 5.49 -6.53
CA ILE A 35 12.34 6.01 -6.55
C ILE A 35 12.31 7.50 -6.24
N HIS A 36 13.26 7.97 -5.43
CA HIS A 36 13.49 9.38 -5.19
C HIS A 36 14.98 9.71 -5.15
N ARG A 37 15.36 10.76 -5.88
CA ARG A 37 16.72 11.28 -5.87
C ARG A 37 16.81 12.45 -4.89
N GLU A 38 17.57 12.29 -3.83
CA GLU A 38 17.94 13.37 -2.93
C GLU A 38 19.28 13.96 -3.37
N SER A 39 19.35 15.28 -3.52
CA SER A 39 20.56 15.98 -3.93
C SER A 39 20.97 17.00 -2.87
N TYR A 40 22.24 17.34 -2.85
CA TYR A 40 22.75 18.52 -2.14
C TYR A 40 22.32 19.80 -2.88
N ASP A 41 22.52 20.95 -2.25
CA ASP A 41 22.21 22.28 -2.83
C ASP A 41 23.01 22.57 -4.11
N ASP A 42 24.19 21.94 -4.27
CA ASP A 42 25.01 22.01 -5.48
C ASP A 42 24.56 21.04 -6.59
N GLY A 43 23.46 20.33 -6.39
CA GLY A 43 22.89 19.38 -7.34
C GLY A 43 23.56 18.01 -7.37
N LYS A 44 24.64 17.79 -6.58
CA LYS A 44 25.26 16.46 -6.48
C LYS A 44 24.33 15.48 -5.77
N LEU A 45 24.42 14.22 -6.19
CA LEU A 45 23.66 13.14 -5.59
C LEU A 45 24.11 12.92 -4.14
N LYS A 46 23.16 12.99 -3.22
CA LYS A 46 23.34 12.63 -1.82
C LYS A 46 22.90 11.19 -1.57
N TYR A 47 21.64 10.90 -1.91
CA TYR A 47 21.06 9.56 -1.83
C TYR A 47 20.14 9.28 -3.03
N LEU A 48 20.10 8.02 -3.43
CA LEU A 48 19.04 7.47 -4.26
C LEU A 48 18.22 6.54 -3.37
N HIS A 49 16.98 6.92 -3.07
CA HIS A 49 16.04 6.12 -2.30
C HIS A 49 15.28 5.21 -3.25
N VAL A 50 15.29 3.91 -2.98
CA VAL A 50 14.61 2.91 -3.82
C VAL A 50 13.69 2.08 -2.95
N PHE A 51 12.43 2.01 -3.40
CA PHE A 51 11.40 1.18 -2.83
C PHE A 51 11.04 0.08 -3.79
N ALA A 52 10.87 -1.11 -3.27
CA ALA A 52 10.50 -2.26 -4.05
C ALA A 52 9.51 -3.13 -3.27
N ARG A 53 8.79 -3.98 -3.97
CA ARG A 53 7.80 -4.90 -3.39
C ARG A 53 8.00 -6.32 -3.90
N THR A 54 7.44 -7.29 -3.20
CA THR A 54 7.33 -8.66 -3.71
C THR A 54 6.43 -8.69 -4.96
N GLN A 55 6.63 -9.67 -5.83
CA GLN A 55 5.88 -9.79 -7.09
C GLN A 55 4.43 -10.25 -6.90
N HIS A 56 4.12 -10.91 -5.80
CA HIS A 56 2.80 -11.50 -5.56
C HIS A 56 2.24 -11.08 -4.18
N ALA A 57 0.90 -11.05 -4.11
CA ALA A 57 0.19 -10.83 -2.85
C ALA A 57 0.42 -11.99 -1.85
N PRO A 58 0.45 -11.74 -0.53
CA PRO A 58 0.41 -10.43 0.09
C PRO A 58 1.70 -9.64 -0.14
N TYR A 59 1.57 -8.41 -0.63
CA TYR A 59 2.73 -7.60 -0.97
C TYR A 59 3.49 -7.17 0.28
N LYS A 60 4.82 -7.33 0.23
CA LYS A 60 5.74 -6.85 1.24
C LYS A 60 6.61 -5.79 0.60
N TYR A 61 6.74 -4.66 1.26
CA TYR A 61 7.49 -3.53 0.76
C TYR A 61 8.84 -3.44 1.46
N PHE A 62 9.85 -3.06 0.67
CA PHE A 62 11.24 -2.94 1.09
C PHE A 62 11.82 -1.63 0.65
N TYR A 63 12.76 -1.14 1.41
CA TYR A 63 13.49 0.09 1.18
C TYR A 63 14.97 -0.13 1.24
N ARG A 64 15.72 0.51 0.36
CA ARG A 64 17.16 0.70 0.46
C ARG A 64 17.56 2.04 -0.14
N ARG A 65 18.77 2.46 0.18
CA ARG A 65 19.36 3.66 -0.40
C ARG A 65 20.75 3.42 -0.94
N TRP A 66 21.08 4.15 -1.99
CA TRP A 66 22.43 4.26 -2.52
C TRP A 66 22.99 5.62 -2.12
N ASN A 67 24.25 5.66 -1.64
CA ASN A 67 24.89 6.88 -1.15
C ASN A 67 25.89 7.45 -2.18
N GLU A 68 26.40 8.64 -1.89
CA GLU A 68 27.42 9.32 -2.68
C GLU A 68 28.73 8.52 -2.84
N PHE A 69 29.05 7.61 -1.90
CA PHE A 69 30.20 6.71 -1.99
C PHE A 69 29.94 5.46 -2.84
N ARG A 70 28.87 5.46 -3.64
CA ARG A 70 28.42 4.37 -4.52
C ARG A 70 28.16 3.04 -3.81
N LYS A 71 27.66 3.10 -2.58
CA LYS A 71 27.34 1.92 -1.77
C LYS A 71 25.83 1.82 -1.54
N TRP A 72 25.31 0.61 -1.71
CA TRP A 72 23.94 0.28 -1.33
C TRP A 72 23.85 -0.07 0.17
N SER A 73 22.81 0.35 0.83
CA SER A 73 22.39 -0.25 2.10
C SER A 73 21.81 -1.65 1.85
N ALA A 74 21.69 -2.45 2.91
CA ALA A 74 20.86 -3.64 2.87
C ALA A 74 19.39 -3.25 2.62
N TRP A 75 18.58 -4.19 2.12
CA TRP A 75 17.16 -4.04 2.08
C TRP A 75 16.59 -4.02 3.50
N GLU A 76 15.79 -3.03 3.81
CA GLU A 76 15.04 -2.89 5.05
C GLU A 76 13.56 -3.08 4.75
N ARG A 77 12.86 -3.87 5.55
CA ARG A 77 11.41 -4.01 5.41
C ARG A 77 10.71 -2.71 5.79
N VAL A 78 9.69 -2.33 5.01
CA VAL A 78 8.75 -1.25 5.34
C VAL A 78 7.54 -1.88 6.03
N PRO A 79 7.48 -1.88 7.39
CA PRO A 79 6.46 -2.59 8.16
C PRO A 79 5.17 -1.77 8.28
N VAL A 80 4.79 -1.10 7.20
CA VAL A 80 3.60 -0.26 7.11
C VAL A 80 2.52 -1.05 6.37
N ASP A 81 1.28 -1.01 6.87
CA ASP A 81 0.13 -1.64 6.22
C ASP A 81 -0.28 -0.83 4.98
N ILE A 82 0.29 -1.20 3.83
CA ILE A 82 -0.02 -0.63 2.51
C ILE A 82 -0.90 -1.64 1.79
N ARG A 83 -2.18 -1.33 1.68
CA ARG A 83 -3.15 -2.25 1.06
C ARG A 83 -3.06 -2.16 -0.46
N SER A 84 -3.06 -3.32 -1.11
CA SER A 84 -3.26 -3.41 -2.56
C SER A 84 -4.68 -3.02 -2.92
N VAL A 85 -4.86 -2.53 -4.14
CA VAL A 85 -6.20 -2.34 -4.70
C VAL A 85 -6.76 -3.73 -4.97
N GLU A 86 -7.82 -4.12 -4.26
CA GLU A 86 -8.59 -5.29 -4.64
C GLU A 86 -9.43 -4.92 -5.85
N ALA A 87 -9.37 -5.73 -6.91
CA ALA A 87 -10.23 -5.55 -8.06
C ALA A 87 -11.69 -5.70 -7.60
N THR A 88 -12.46 -4.62 -7.71
CA THR A 88 -13.89 -4.64 -7.49
C THR A 88 -14.59 -4.83 -8.83
N GLY A 89 -15.27 -5.97 -8.99
CA GLY A 89 -16.03 -6.30 -10.20
C GLY A 89 -15.36 -7.32 -11.12
N ASP A 90 -15.91 -7.49 -12.32
CA ASP A 90 -15.47 -8.46 -13.35
C ASP A 90 -14.17 -8.06 -14.06
N ALA A 91 -13.55 -6.97 -13.68
CA ALA A 91 -12.22 -6.62 -14.16
C ALA A 91 -11.20 -7.67 -13.67
N PRO A 92 -10.29 -8.15 -14.52
CA PRO A 92 -9.24 -9.03 -14.08
C PRO A 92 -8.54 -8.36 -12.92
N ALA A 93 -8.38 -9.10 -11.83
CA ALA A 93 -7.68 -8.62 -10.63
C ALA A 93 -6.25 -8.27 -11.05
N ASP A 94 -6.04 -7.02 -11.44
CA ASP A 94 -4.69 -6.49 -11.59
C ASP A 94 -4.14 -6.27 -10.18
N ASN A 95 -3.75 -7.39 -9.55
CA ASN A 95 -3.11 -7.42 -8.25
C ASN A 95 -1.69 -6.83 -8.35
N SER A 96 -1.56 -5.70 -9.01
CA SER A 96 -0.26 -5.09 -9.29
C SER A 96 0.36 -4.40 -8.07
N GLY A 97 -0.28 -4.43 -6.90
CA GLY A 97 0.18 -3.70 -5.72
C GLY A 97 0.18 -2.18 -5.94
N VAL A 98 0.52 -1.42 -4.93
CA VAL A 98 0.46 0.05 -4.98
C VAL A 98 1.81 0.64 -5.39
N GLN A 99 1.79 1.67 -6.23
CA GLN A 99 2.97 2.50 -6.51
C GLN A 99 3.23 3.42 -5.33
N LEU A 100 4.50 3.56 -4.97
CA LEU A 100 4.95 4.37 -3.86
C LEU A 100 5.59 5.67 -4.36
N VAL A 101 5.30 6.77 -3.70
CA VAL A 101 5.86 8.09 -4.00
C VAL A 101 6.75 8.52 -2.83
N PRO A 102 8.05 8.21 -2.86
CA PRO A 102 8.98 8.70 -1.86
C PRO A 102 9.30 10.17 -2.10
N VAL A 103 9.35 10.96 -1.02
CA VAL A 103 9.65 12.40 -1.05
C VAL A 103 10.56 12.74 0.12
N VAL A 104 11.63 13.48 -0.15
CA VAL A 104 12.42 14.11 0.91
C VAL A 104 11.98 15.58 1.04
N TRP A 105 11.43 15.93 2.19
CA TRP A 105 11.01 17.29 2.52
C TRP A 105 11.57 17.72 3.87
N LYS A 106 12.20 18.87 3.92
CA LYS A 106 12.87 19.39 5.12
C LYS A 106 13.81 18.35 5.77
N ARG A 107 14.61 17.64 4.94
CA ARG A 107 15.56 16.59 5.34
C ARG A 107 14.91 15.35 5.98
N ARG A 108 13.59 15.16 5.77
CA ARG A 108 12.83 14.02 6.29
C ARG A 108 12.33 13.21 5.11
N LEU A 109 12.47 11.90 5.15
CA LEU A 109 11.98 10.99 4.11
C LEU A 109 10.54 10.60 4.44
N PHE A 110 9.65 10.90 3.53
CA PHE A 110 8.25 10.49 3.55
C PHE A 110 7.98 9.47 2.44
N LEU A 111 7.07 8.60 2.70
CA LEU A 111 6.55 7.65 1.73
C LEU A 111 5.05 7.86 1.62
N PHE A 112 4.56 8.16 0.41
CA PHE A 112 3.16 8.38 0.11
C PHE A 112 2.63 7.29 -0.80
N TRP A 113 1.33 6.99 -0.70
CA TRP A 113 0.63 6.07 -1.60
C TRP A 113 -0.85 6.37 -1.67
N ALA A 114 -1.51 5.83 -2.71
CA ALA A 114 -2.96 5.84 -2.83
C ALA A 114 -3.56 4.74 -1.94
N GLU A 115 -4.50 5.12 -1.07
CA GLU A 115 -5.26 4.19 -0.23
C GLU A 115 -6.71 4.16 -0.74
N PHE A 116 -7.19 3.00 -1.12
CA PHE A 116 -8.54 2.81 -1.63
C PHE A 116 -9.41 2.18 -0.57
N ALA A 117 -10.58 2.79 -0.31
CA ALA A 117 -11.59 2.28 0.60
C ALA A 117 -12.87 2.01 -0.19
N PRO A 118 -13.19 0.73 -0.47
CA PRO A 118 -14.42 0.39 -1.18
C PRO A 118 -15.64 0.67 -0.32
N GLY A 119 -16.72 1.09 -0.96
CA GLY A 119 -18.01 1.32 -0.34
C GLY A 119 -19.17 1.07 -1.31
N GLU A 120 -20.36 0.98 -0.77
CA GLU A 120 -21.59 0.84 -1.54
C GLU A 120 -22.70 1.72 -0.95
N ILE A 121 -23.52 2.30 -1.84
CA ILE A 121 -24.76 2.96 -1.45
C ILE A 121 -25.92 2.07 -1.89
N LYS A 122 -26.69 1.61 -0.93
CA LYS A 122 -27.94 0.89 -1.20
C LYS A 122 -29.03 1.90 -1.54
N PRO A 123 -29.82 1.68 -2.61
CA PRO A 123 -30.96 2.54 -2.89
C PRO A 123 -31.90 2.52 -1.71
N SER A 124 -32.28 3.71 -1.21
CA SER A 124 -33.28 3.81 -0.14
C SER A 124 -34.64 3.35 -0.69
N THR A 125 -35.20 2.35 -0.09
CA THR A 125 -36.61 1.98 -0.32
C THR A 125 -37.44 3.05 0.38
N ASP A 126 -37.82 4.11 -0.35
CA ASP A 126 -38.79 5.06 0.17
C ASP A 126 -40.14 4.33 0.26
N GLY A 127 -40.60 4.13 1.51
CA GLY A 127 -41.80 3.35 1.81
C GLY A 127 -43.14 4.00 1.36
N SER A 128 -43.09 5.03 0.50
CA SER A 128 -44.23 5.77 0.01
C SER A 128 -44.75 5.32 -1.38
N LYS A 129 -44.03 4.41 -2.08
CA LYS A 129 -44.45 3.94 -3.40
C LYS A 129 -45.27 2.68 -3.31
N THR A 130 -46.48 2.71 -3.93
CA THR A 130 -47.39 1.58 -3.99
C THR A 130 -46.78 0.39 -4.74
N VAL A 131 -47.14 -0.84 -4.32
CA VAL A 131 -46.64 -2.13 -4.85
C VAL A 131 -46.76 -2.25 -6.39
N ARG A 132 -47.63 -1.47 -7.02
CA ARG A 132 -47.90 -1.50 -8.46
C ARG A 132 -46.88 -0.72 -9.27
N GLU A 133 -46.37 0.43 -8.80
CA GLU A 133 -45.32 1.22 -9.42
C GLU A 133 -43.91 0.58 -9.26
N SER A 134 -43.78 -0.22 -8.20
CA SER A 134 -42.55 -1.01 -7.98
C SER A 134 -42.36 -2.18 -8.93
N ALA A 135 -43.43 -2.64 -9.62
CA ALA A 135 -43.37 -3.80 -10.48
C ALA A 135 -42.86 -3.52 -11.90
N GLU A 136 -43.07 -2.31 -12.41
CA GLU A 136 -42.67 -1.92 -13.77
C GLU A 136 -41.26 -1.33 -13.87
N ASN A 137 -40.67 -0.84 -12.76
CA ASN A 137 -39.31 -0.28 -12.68
C ASN A 137 -38.29 -1.28 -12.08
N ARG A 138 -38.58 -2.56 -12.12
CA ARG A 138 -37.99 -3.57 -11.20
C ARG A 138 -36.62 -4.10 -11.51
N MET A 139 -35.91 -3.72 -12.54
CA MET A 139 -34.62 -4.37 -12.82
C MET A 139 -33.39 -3.47 -12.77
N SER A 140 -33.49 -2.17 -12.93
CA SER A 140 -32.31 -1.29 -12.96
C SER A 140 -32.07 -0.46 -11.70
N SER A 141 -33.02 -0.43 -10.76
CA SER A 141 -32.97 0.46 -9.59
C SER A 141 -32.54 -0.18 -8.27
N PHE A 142 -32.22 -1.48 -8.28
CA PHE A 142 -31.87 -2.22 -7.05
C PHE A 142 -30.39 -2.61 -6.91
N GLU A 143 -29.57 -2.36 -7.92
CA GLU A 143 -28.16 -2.63 -7.75
C GLU A 143 -27.50 -1.57 -6.89
N PRO A 144 -26.77 -1.98 -5.82
CA PRO A 144 -26.05 -1.04 -4.99
C PRO A 144 -24.99 -0.32 -5.81
N GLN A 145 -24.95 1.00 -5.75
CA GLN A 145 -23.91 1.78 -6.39
C GLN A 145 -22.59 1.61 -5.62
N LYS A 146 -21.62 1.03 -6.29
CA LYS A 146 -20.29 0.80 -5.72
C LYS A 146 -19.39 2.00 -6.00
N TYR A 147 -18.55 2.33 -5.04
CA TYR A 147 -17.55 3.38 -5.17
C TYR A 147 -16.24 3.00 -4.45
N ASN A 148 -15.17 3.70 -4.80
CA ASN A 148 -13.92 3.70 -4.05
C ASN A 148 -13.64 5.12 -3.56
N ASP A 149 -13.42 5.29 -2.27
CA ASP A 149 -12.86 6.51 -1.72
C ASP A 149 -11.34 6.44 -1.78
N LEU A 150 -10.75 7.31 -2.60
CA LEU A 150 -9.31 7.45 -2.74
C LEU A 150 -8.81 8.44 -1.69
N ARG A 151 -7.89 8.01 -0.84
CA ARG A 151 -7.23 8.80 0.20
C ARG A 151 -5.72 8.77 0.02
N LEU A 152 -5.04 9.74 0.59
CA LEU A 152 -3.59 9.75 0.66
C LEU A 152 -3.16 9.04 1.94
N GLY A 153 -2.43 7.94 1.79
CA GLY A 153 -1.71 7.30 2.88
C GLY A 153 -0.27 7.78 2.91
N TRP A 154 0.31 7.89 4.12
CA TRP A 154 1.74 8.19 4.24
C TRP A 154 2.35 7.64 5.53
N SER A 155 3.67 7.52 5.50
CA SER A 155 4.51 7.23 6.65
C SER A 155 5.82 8.02 6.53
N GLU A 156 6.47 8.27 7.64
CA GLU A 156 7.74 8.96 7.72
C GLU A 156 8.83 8.03 8.23
N TYR A 157 10.05 8.22 7.73
CA TYR A 157 11.23 7.48 8.19
C TYR A 157 11.99 8.31 9.20
N VAL A 158 11.88 7.95 10.49
CA VAL A 158 12.48 8.64 11.63
C VAL A 158 13.34 7.66 12.40
N ASP A 159 14.56 8.03 12.74
CA ASP A 159 15.47 7.22 13.55
C ASP A 159 15.60 5.77 13.07
N ARG A 160 15.69 5.57 11.76
CA ARG A 160 15.76 4.27 11.09
C ARG A 160 14.50 3.40 11.27
N LYS A 161 13.37 4.02 11.53
CA LYS A 161 12.07 3.34 11.67
C LYS A 161 11.00 4.08 10.90
N TRP A 162 10.06 3.32 10.34
CA TRP A 162 8.86 3.87 9.74
C TRP A 162 7.82 4.18 10.82
N THR A 163 7.24 5.37 10.77
CA THR A 163 6.12 5.73 11.64
C THR A 163 4.87 4.91 11.28
N PRO A 164 3.91 4.77 12.19
CA PRO A 164 2.61 4.21 11.84
C PRO A 164 1.97 4.94 10.66
N LYS A 165 1.21 4.20 9.85
CA LYS A 165 0.43 4.75 8.73
C LYS A 165 -0.45 5.92 9.19
N GLN A 166 -0.38 6.99 8.42
CA GLN A 166 -1.30 8.12 8.48
C GLN A 166 -2.18 8.10 7.24
N ILE A 167 -3.41 8.59 7.34
CA ILE A 167 -4.36 8.68 6.22
C ILE A 167 -4.98 10.08 6.21
N SER A 168 -5.13 10.67 5.02
CA SER A 168 -5.78 11.96 4.86
C SER A 168 -7.25 11.91 5.32
N LYS A 169 -7.73 13.01 5.86
CA LYS A 169 -9.17 13.20 6.14
C LYS A 169 -9.95 13.39 4.85
N GLU A 170 -9.36 14.15 3.93
CA GLU A 170 -9.90 14.41 2.61
C GLU A 170 -9.82 13.16 1.74
N TYR A 171 -10.83 12.96 0.90
CA TYR A 171 -10.91 11.85 -0.05
C TYR A 171 -11.55 12.29 -1.36
N LEU A 172 -11.24 11.54 -2.43
CA LEU A 172 -11.90 11.64 -3.72
C LEU A 172 -12.76 10.39 -3.93
N ARG A 173 -14.07 10.55 -4.16
CA ARG A 173 -14.95 9.42 -4.44
C ARG A 173 -14.93 9.09 -5.93
N LEU A 174 -14.61 7.85 -6.22
CA LEU A 174 -14.59 7.28 -7.57
C LEU A 174 -15.75 6.29 -7.69
N TRP A 175 -16.74 6.62 -8.53
CA TRP A 175 -17.86 5.74 -8.79
C TRP A 175 -17.45 4.61 -9.74
N LEU A 176 -17.81 3.39 -9.38
CA LEU A 176 -17.57 2.22 -10.20
C LEU A 176 -18.86 1.90 -10.96
N TYR A 177 -18.78 1.91 -12.31
CA TYR A 177 -19.88 1.72 -13.24
C TYR A 177 -20.94 2.85 -13.35
N GLY A 178 -20.77 3.66 -14.35
CA GLY A 178 -21.78 4.16 -15.29
C GLY A 178 -22.84 5.16 -14.82
N ALA A 179 -22.91 5.55 -13.55
CA ALA A 179 -23.83 6.60 -13.13
C ALA A 179 -23.09 7.71 -12.38
N ASN A 180 -22.63 8.71 -13.12
CA ASN A 180 -22.46 10.03 -12.51
C ASN A 180 -23.84 10.47 -12.01
N PRO A 181 -24.06 10.65 -10.71
CA PRO A 181 -25.25 11.38 -10.28
C PRO A 181 -25.11 12.78 -10.85
N THR A 182 -25.97 13.13 -11.82
CA THR A 182 -26.11 14.49 -12.29
C THR A 182 -26.37 15.36 -11.08
N HIS A 183 -25.45 16.29 -10.80
CA HIS A 183 -25.67 17.37 -9.86
C HIS A 183 -26.78 18.26 -10.46
N GLU A 184 -27.99 18.16 -9.91
CA GLU A 184 -28.98 19.22 -9.93
C GLU A 184 -28.81 20.09 -8.68
#